data_51fe195a8f153ae18bd1af1d2b280825
#
_entry.id   51fe195a8f153ae18bd1af1d2b280825
#
_cell.length_a   1.000
_cell.length_b   1.000
_cell.length_c   1.000
_cell.angle_alpha   90.00
_cell.angle_beta   90.00
_cell.angle_gamma   90.00
#
_symmetry.space_group_name_H-M   'P 1'
#
loop_
_entity.id
_entity.type
_entity.pdbx_description
1 polymer ?
#
loop_
_entity_poly.entity_id
_entity_poly.type
_entity_poly.pdbx_seq_one_letter_code
_entity_poly.pdbx_strand_id
1 'polypeptide(L)'
;PYTTLFRSFHDSKTILQERVGKAKAGELSYEIINEAGPDHDKSYEAVVKLNEKIIGRGKGHTKKSAQQQAAFQALKSIEGRK
;
A
#
# COMPACT_ATOMS: atom_id res chain seq x y z
N PRO A 1 11.30 -16.33 0.59
CA PRO A 1 12.59 -15.72 0.30
C PRO A 1 12.57 -14.89 -0.97
N TYR A 2 13.36 -15.26 -1.95
CA TYR A 2 13.46 -14.44 -3.16
C TYR A 2 12.12 -14.33 -3.92
N THR A 3 11.32 -15.35 -3.84
CA THR A 3 10.00 -15.31 -4.46
C THR A 3 9.17 -14.19 -3.86
N THR A 4 9.30 -14.02 -2.56
CA THR A 4 8.63 -12.94 -1.87
C THR A 4 9.10 -11.59 -2.38
N LEU A 5 10.39 -11.47 -2.68
CA LEU A 5 10.92 -10.23 -3.21
C LEU A 5 10.31 -9.86 -4.54
N PHE A 6 10.18 -10.82 -5.43
CA PHE A 6 9.58 -10.54 -6.72
C PHE A 6 8.13 -10.13 -6.62
N ARG A 7 7.43 -10.74 -5.70
CA ARG A 7 5.99 -10.55 -5.60
C ARG A 7 5.60 -9.44 -4.65
N SER A 8 6.55 -9.00 -3.84
CA SER A 8 6.21 -8.06 -2.76
C SER A 8 5.56 -6.78 -3.27
N PHE A 9 5.97 -6.32 -4.43
CA PHE A 9 5.41 -5.10 -4.98
C PHE A 9 3.97 -5.29 -5.44
N HIS A 10 3.73 -6.35 -6.21
CA HIS A 10 2.40 -6.58 -6.77
C HIS A 10 1.42 -7.18 -5.77
N ASP A 11 1.94 -7.88 -4.78
CA ASP A 11 1.11 -8.55 -3.79
C ASP A 11 1.11 -7.82 -2.46
N SER A 12 1.56 -6.59 -2.44
CA SER A 12 1.73 -5.87 -1.19
C SER A 12 0.42 -5.75 -0.42
N LYS A 13 -0.69 -5.52 -1.12
CA LYS A 13 -1.97 -5.42 -0.44
C LYS A 13 -2.33 -6.71 0.27
N THR A 14 -2.12 -7.83 -0.41
CA THR A 14 -2.41 -9.14 0.17
C THR A 14 -1.53 -9.43 1.38
N ILE A 15 -0.24 -9.16 1.23
CA ILE A 15 0.71 -9.41 2.30
C ILE A 15 0.38 -8.54 3.51
N LEU A 16 0.08 -7.28 3.27
CA LEU A 16 -0.25 -6.38 4.36
C LEU A 16 -1.53 -6.82 5.07
N GLN A 17 -2.52 -7.22 4.29
CA GLN A 17 -3.77 -7.72 4.85
C GLN A 17 -3.51 -8.90 5.77
N GLU A 18 -2.66 -9.82 5.34
CA GLU A 18 -2.36 -11.00 6.13
C GLU A 18 -1.64 -10.64 7.42
N ARG A 19 -0.71 -9.71 7.33
CA ARG A 19 0.03 -9.31 8.53
C ARG A 19 -0.86 -8.63 9.54
N VAL A 20 -1.71 -7.73 9.06
CA VAL A 20 -2.63 -7.03 9.92
C VAL A 20 -3.65 -8.00 10.53
N GLY A 21 -4.11 -8.95 9.72
CA GLY A 21 -5.05 -9.96 10.21
C GLY A 21 -4.46 -10.85 11.29
N LYS A 22 -3.22 -11.28 11.09
CA LYS A 22 -2.55 -12.11 12.08
C LYS A 22 -2.31 -11.35 13.38
N ALA A 23 -1.93 -10.10 13.25
CA ALA A 23 -1.65 -9.29 14.42
C ALA A 23 -2.91 -8.76 15.09
N LYS A 24 -4.04 -8.93 14.42
CA LYS A 24 -5.30 -8.37 14.88
C LYS A 24 -5.15 -6.90 15.20
N ALA A 25 -4.41 -6.22 14.32
CA ALA A 25 -4.07 -4.83 14.55
C ALA A 25 -5.21 -3.88 14.22
N GLY A 26 -6.18 -4.35 13.44
CA GLY A 26 -7.31 -3.52 13.09
C GLY A 26 -7.75 -3.74 11.68
N GLU A 27 -8.36 -2.73 11.10
CA GLU A 27 -8.97 -2.82 9.79
C GLU A 27 -8.25 -1.92 8.81
N LEU A 28 -7.92 -2.47 7.65
CA LEU A 28 -7.23 -1.72 6.60
C LEU A 28 -8.23 -1.05 5.68
N SER A 29 -7.90 0.14 5.24
CA SER A 29 -8.64 0.81 4.20
C SER A 29 -7.67 1.59 3.32
N TYR A 30 -8.08 1.81 2.08
CA TYR A 30 -7.26 2.52 1.10
C TYR A 30 -8.04 3.70 0.57
N GLU A 31 -7.35 4.78 0.30
CA GLU A 31 -7.98 5.97 -0.19
C GLU A 31 -7.09 6.65 -1.21
N ILE A 32 -7.69 7.12 -2.31
CA ILE A 32 -6.97 7.91 -3.29
C ILE A 32 -7.09 9.36 -2.86
N ILE A 33 -5.97 9.97 -2.53
CA ILE A 33 -5.98 11.32 -1.98
C ILE A 33 -5.56 12.37 -3.00
N ASN A 34 -5.03 11.95 -4.14
CA ASN A 34 -4.60 12.90 -5.13
C ASN A 34 -4.58 12.25 -6.49
N GLU A 35 -4.78 13.07 -7.51
CA GLU A 35 -4.71 12.59 -8.87
C GLU A 35 -4.28 13.75 -9.73
N ALA A 36 -3.32 13.52 -10.60
CA ALA A 36 -2.71 14.59 -11.37
C ALA A 36 -2.31 14.10 -12.74
N GLY A 37 -2.07 15.03 -13.65
CA GLY A 37 -1.65 14.71 -14.99
C GLY A 37 -2.78 14.66 -15.98
N PRO A 38 -2.45 14.63 -17.28
CA PRO A 38 -3.47 14.55 -18.33
C PRO A 38 -4.09 13.17 -18.41
N ASP A 39 -5.19 13.07 -19.15
CA ASP A 39 -5.93 11.81 -19.23
C ASP A 39 -5.08 10.64 -19.67
N HIS A 40 -4.11 10.89 -20.54
CA HIS A 40 -3.30 9.79 -21.08
C HIS A 40 -2.06 9.51 -20.24
N ASP A 41 -1.88 10.26 -19.16
CA ASP A 41 -0.69 10.08 -18.32
C ASP A 41 -1.01 10.56 -16.91
N LYS A 42 -2.01 9.93 -16.32
CA LYS A 42 -2.41 10.29 -14.96
C LYS A 42 -1.55 9.59 -13.93
N SER A 43 -1.35 10.27 -12.83
CA SER A 43 -0.76 9.65 -11.66
C SER A 43 -1.69 9.83 -10.48
N TYR A 44 -1.70 8.84 -9.61
CA TYR A 44 -2.57 8.81 -8.44
C TYR A 44 -1.72 8.66 -7.20
N GLU A 45 -2.19 9.25 -6.14
CA GLU A 45 -1.54 9.05 -4.85
C GLU A 45 -2.56 8.42 -3.91
N ALA A 46 -2.15 7.31 -3.29
CA ALA A 46 -3.02 6.57 -2.40
C ALA A 46 -2.38 6.47 -1.02
N VAL A 47 -3.23 6.34 -0.02
CA VAL A 47 -2.76 6.05 1.33
C VAL A 47 -3.46 4.80 1.80
N VAL A 48 -2.81 4.07 2.69
CA VAL A 48 -3.42 2.95 3.37
C VAL A 48 -3.54 3.33 4.84
N LYS A 49 -4.70 3.08 5.39
CA LYS A 49 -5.00 3.43 6.77
C LYS A 49 -5.27 2.18 7.57
N LEU A 50 -4.83 2.19 8.80
CA LEU A 50 -5.14 1.16 9.77
C LEU A 50 -5.90 1.82 10.90
N ASN A 51 -7.20 1.48 11.01
CA ASN A 51 -8.08 2.10 12.00
C ASN A 51 -8.04 3.62 11.87
N GLU A 52 -8.14 4.10 10.62
CA GLU A 52 -8.17 5.53 10.31
C GLU A 52 -6.84 6.25 10.50
N LYS A 53 -5.78 5.49 10.74
CA LYS A 53 -4.45 6.07 10.86
C LYS A 53 -3.63 5.72 9.63
N ILE A 54 -3.07 6.71 8.97
CA ILE A 54 -2.27 6.48 7.78
C ILE A 54 -0.98 5.76 8.15
N ILE A 55 -0.77 4.61 7.56
CA ILE A 55 0.44 3.82 7.80
C ILE A 55 1.30 3.67 6.57
N GLY A 56 0.80 4.10 5.41
CA GLY A 56 1.59 4.04 4.19
C GLY A 56 1.01 4.95 3.14
N ARG A 57 1.85 5.35 2.20
CA ARG A 57 1.47 6.24 1.12
C ARG A 57 2.23 5.83 -0.13
N GLY A 58 1.57 5.85 -1.27
CA GLY A 58 2.21 5.46 -2.50
C GLY A 58 1.63 6.17 -3.69
N LYS A 59 2.37 6.17 -4.79
CA LYS A 59 1.95 6.77 -6.03
C LYS A 59 2.08 5.77 -7.16
N GLY A 60 1.24 5.93 -8.16
CA GLY A 60 1.29 5.08 -9.34
C GLY A 60 0.46 5.67 -10.44
N HIS A 61 0.56 5.06 -11.62
CA HIS A 61 -0.17 5.55 -12.78
C HIS A 61 -1.60 5.04 -12.84
N THR A 62 -1.96 4.11 -11.96
CA THR A 62 -3.33 3.65 -11.82
C THR A 62 -3.67 3.66 -10.34
N LYS A 63 -4.97 3.64 -10.05
CA LYS A 63 -5.40 3.57 -8.66
C LYS A 63 -4.88 2.31 -7.98
N LYS A 64 -4.94 1.19 -8.71
CA LYS A 64 -4.46 -0.07 -8.17
C LYS A 64 -2.96 0.00 -7.88
N SER A 65 -2.20 0.56 -8.81
CA SER A 65 -0.76 0.68 -8.64
C SER A 65 -0.43 1.56 -7.44
N ALA A 66 -1.14 2.67 -7.30
CA ALA A 66 -0.93 3.57 -6.16
C ALA A 66 -1.21 2.87 -4.85
N GLN A 67 -2.27 2.06 -4.81
CA GLN A 67 -2.61 1.32 -3.60
C GLN A 67 -1.56 0.26 -3.27
N GLN A 68 -1.04 -0.42 -4.27
CA GLN A 68 0.01 -1.41 -4.05
C GLN A 68 1.27 -0.73 -3.50
N GLN A 69 1.61 0.42 -4.04
CA GLN A 69 2.74 1.17 -3.53
C GLN A 69 2.52 1.60 -2.08
N ALA A 70 1.31 2.06 -1.77
CA ALA A 70 1.00 2.45 -0.40
C ALA A 70 1.15 1.27 0.55
N ALA A 71 0.65 0.12 0.15
CA ALA A 71 0.78 -1.08 0.97
C ALA A 71 2.25 -1.49 1.12
N PHE A 72 3.01 -1.37 0.05
CA PHE A 72 4.43 -1.69 0.10
C PHE A 72 5.16 -0.82 1.10
N GLN A 73 4.88 0.48 1.06
CA GLN A 73 5.49 1.40 2.01
C GLN A 73 5.08 1.10 3.45
N ALA A 74 3.82 0.72 3.64
CA ALA A 74 3.35 0.34 4.96
C ALA A 74 4.08 -0.89 5.46
N LEU A 75 4.28 -1.88 4.59
CA LEU A 75 5.02 -3.08 4.96
C LEU A 75 6.45 -2.76 5.34
N LYS A 76 7.10 -1.90 4.57
CA LYS A 76 8.47 -1.51 4.90
C LYS A 76 8.54 -0.83 6.25
N SER A 77 7.56 0.01 6.52
CA SER A 77 7.51 0.72 7.79
C SER A 77 7.34 -0.24 8.95
N ILE A 78 6.45 -1.21 8.78
CA ILE A 78 6.20 -2.20 9.83
C ILE A 78 7.41 -3.10 10.04
N GLU A 79 7.99 -3.59 8.94
CA GLU A 79 9.09 -4.52 9.04
C GLU A 79 10.40 -3.85 9.43
N GLY A 80 10.52 -2.57 9.13
CA GLY A 80 11.71 -1.84 9.50
C GLY A 80 11.78 -1.42 10.95
N ARG A 81 10.70 -1.58 11.67
CA ARG A 81 10.67 -1.21 13.09
C ARG A 81 11.19 -2.36 13.92
N LYS A 82 11.91 -2.02 14.90
CA LYS A 82 12.48 -3.03 15.80
C LYS A 82 11.84 -3.01 17.15
#